data_8f318ea1bc7fb730eefb728c5ac27808
#
_entry.id   8f318ea1bc7fb730eefb728c5ac27808
#
_cell.length_a   1.000
_cell.length_b   1.000
_cell.length_c   1.000
_cell.angle_alpha   90.00
_cell.angle_beta   90.00
_cell.angle_gamma   90.00
#
_symmetry.space_group_name_H-M   'P 1'
#
loop_
_entity.id
_entity.type
_entity.pdbx_description
1 polymer ?
#
loop_
_entity_poly.entity_id
_entity_poly.type
_entity_poly.pdbx_seq_one_letter_code
_entity_poly.pdbx_strand_id
1 'polypeptide(L)'
;MYNAKSLKAEEFIDHDEVMATLDYAWKNRHNEQLIDKILEKAKLRKGLSHTEAAVLLDCDIPEKNEEIYALAKQIKEDFYGNRIVMFAPLYLSNYCVNGCVYSVSYTHLTLPTIA
;
A
#
# COMPACT_ATOMS: atom_id res chain seq x y z
N MET A 1 21.40 -8.31 -1.64
CA MET A 1 21.56 -7.22 -0.67
C MET A 1 20.78 -6.02 -1.20
N TYR A 2 19.84 -5.54 -0.46
CA TYR A 2 18.98 -4.42 -0.85
C TYR A 2 19.78 -3.13 -1.06
N ASN A 3 19.67 -2.51 -2.23
CA ASN A 3 20.33 -1.25 -2.56
C ASN A 3 19.32 -0.24 -3.13
N ALA A 4 18.77 0.59 -2.27
CA ALA A 4 17.76 1.61 -2.65
C ALA A 4 18.26 2.67 -3.64
N LYS A 5 19.56 2.75 -3.88
CA LYS A 5 20.16 3.72 -4.81
C LYS A 5 20.50 3.10 -6.16
N SER A 6 20.31 1.81 -6.34
CA SER A 6 20.53 1.15 -7.62
C SER A 6 19.46 1.51 -8.63
N LEU A 7 19.84 1.49 -9.91
CA LEU A 7 18.92 1.61 -11.04
C LEU A 7 18.44 0.24 -11.55
N LYS A 8 18.96 -0.85 -10.99
CA LYS A 8 18.58 -2.20 -11.38
C LYS A 8 17.52 -2.74 -10.42
N ALA A 9 16.41 -3.19 -10.96
CA ALA A 9 15.28 -3.69 -10.17
C ALA A 9 15.68 -4.83 -9.22
N GLU A 10 16.51 -5.76 -9.69
CA GLU A 10 16.96 -6.90 -8.91
C GLU A 10 17.79 -6.55 -7.67
N GLU A 11 18.30 -5.32 -7.61
CA GLU A 11 19.11 -4.86 -6.47
C GLU A 11 18.30 -4.09 -5.43
N PHE A 12 17.10 -3.56 -5.78
CA PHE A 12 16.24 -2.85 -4.84
C PHE A 12 14.87 -3.49 -4.63
N ILE A 13 14.52 -4.50 -5.42
CA ILE A 13 13.34 -5.34 -5.22
C ILE A 13 13.83 -6.74 -4.88
N ASP A 14 13.63 -7.15 -3.63
CA ASP A 14 13.93 -8.51 -3.21
C ASP A 14 12.68 -9.38 -3.41
N HIS A 15 12.65 -10.12 -4.49
CA HIS A 15 11.54 -11.01 -4.84
C HIS A 15 11.33 -12.11 -3.79
N ASP A 16 12.41 -12.67 -3.28
CA ASP A 16 12.33 -13.76 -2.32
C ASP A 16 11.77 -13.28 -0.98
N GLU A 17 12.16 -12.08 -0.54
CA GLU A 17 11.58 -11.43 0.65
C GLU A 17 10.08 -11.16 0.48
N VAL A 18 9.66 -10.68 -0.69
CA VAL A 18 8.25 -10.44 -1.00
C VAL A 18 7.46 -11.74 -0.93
N MET A 19 7.94 -12.80 -1.58
CA MET A 19 7.26 -14.10 -1.58
C MET A 19 7.22 -14.75 -0.19
N ALA A 20 8.31 -14.65 0.56
CA ALA A 20 8.35 -15.13 1.95
C ALA A 20 7.36 -14.37 2.85
N THR A 21 7.21 -13.07 2.64
CA THR A 21 6.24 -12.24 3.39
C THR A 21 4.81 -12.65 3.07
N LEU A 22 4.48 -12.88 1.81
CA LEU A 22 3.16 -13.34 1.40
C LEU A 22 2.84 -14.73 1.95
N ASP A 23 3.79 -15.66 1.89
CA ASP A 23 3.63 -17.01 2.45
C ASP A 23 3.45 -16.99 3.98
N TYR A 24 4.19 -16.12 4.67
CA TYR A 24 4.02 -15.91 6.10
C TYR A 24 2.62 -15.35 6.43
N ALA A 25 2.15 -14.36 5.68
CA ALA A 25 0.82 -13.79 5.86
C ALA A 25 -0.27 -14.85 5.65
N TRP A 26 -0.18 -15.61 4.58
CA TRP A 26 -1.10 -16.70 4.27
C TRP A 26 -1.18 -17.74 5.40
N LYS A 27 -0.06 -18.15 5.96
CA LYS A 27 -0.01 -19.11 7.09
C LYS A 27 -0.62 -18.56 8.37
N ASN A 28 -0.59 -17.24 8.55
CA ASN A 28 -1.05 -16.56 9.77
C ASN A 28 -2.42 -15.88 9.62
N ARG A 29 -3.10 -16.01 8.49
CA ARG A 29 -4.37 -15.32 8.22
C ARG A 29 -5.50 -15.62 9.22
N HIS A 30 -5.44 -16.75 9.93
CA HIS A 30 -6.37 -17.13 10.97
C HIS A 30 -5.79 -17.04 12.38
N ASN A 31 -4.61 -16.46 12.56
CA ASN A 31 -3.93 -16.36 13.84
C ASN A 31 -4.42 -15.13 14.60
N GLU A 32 -5.51 -15.28 15.36
CA GLU A 32 -6.11 -14.21 16.14
C GLU A 32 -5.13 -13.52 17.09
N GLN A 33 -4.31 -14.30 17.80
CA GLN A 33 -3.35 -13.73 18.76
C GLN A 33 -2.32 -12.82 18.10
N LEU A 34 -1.85 -13.19 16.92
CA LEU A 34 -0.92 -12.36 16.16
C LEU A 34 -1.60 -11.10 15.65
N ILE A 35 -2.82 -11.23 15.13
CA ILE A 35 -3.63 -10.11 14.64
C ILE A 35 -3.91 -9.13 15.78
N ASP A 36 -4.32 -9.61 16.94
CA ASP A 36 -4.56 -8.76 18.12
C ASP A 36 -3.31 -7.99 18.54
N LYS A 37 -2.16 -8.65 18.57
CA LYS A 37 -0.89 -8.00 18.89
C LYS A 37 -0.52 -6.90 17.89
N ILE A 38 -0.78 -7.12 16.60
CA ILE A 38 -0.56 -6.11 15.57
C ILE A 38 -1.53 -4.94 15.73
N LEU A 39 -2.80 -5.22 16.02
CA LEU A 39 -3.81 -4.19 16.26
C LEU A 39 -3.47 -3.35 17.49
N GLU A 40 -3.00 -3.94 18.59
CA GLU A 40 -2.54 -3.19 19.76
C GLU A 40 -1.38 -2.27 19.43
N LYS A 41 -0.42 -2.74 18.62
CA LYS A 41 0.68 -1.90 18.12
C LYS A 41 0.15 -0.73 17.27
N ALA A 42 -0.83 -0.99 16.40
CA ALA A 42 -1.47 0.03 15.57
C ALA A 42 -2.26 1.06 16.41
N LYS A 43 -2.93 0.63 17.48
CA LYS A 43 -3.62 1.53 18.43
C LYS A 43 -2.65 2.52 19.08
N LEU A 44 -1.41 2.11 19.33
CA LEU A 44 -0.36 2.99 19.83
C LEU A 44 0.20 3.97 18.78
N ARG A 45 -0.36 3.97 17.56
CA ARG A 45 0.09 4.80 16.42
C ARG A 45 1.54 4.52 16.02
N LYS A 46 2.04 3.35 16.31
CA LYS A 46 3.34 2.89 15.84
C LYS A 46 3.20 2.30 14.44
N GLY A 47 4.15 2.63 13.57
CA GLY A 47 4.17 2.07 12.22
C GLY A 47 4.25 0.54 12.25
N LEU A 48 3.59 -0.09 11.30
CA LEU A 48 3.66 -1.53 11.10
C LEU A 48 4.80 -1.87 10.13
N SER A 49 5.43 -3.04 10.33
CA SER A 49 6.33 -3.58 9.33
C SER A 49 5.56 -4.08 8.10
N HIS A 50 6.23 -4.31 6.98
CA HIS A 50 5.60 -4.88 5.80
C HIS A 50 5.01 -6.28 6.07
N THR A 51 5.67 -7.08 6.90
CA THR A 51 5.18 -8.41 7.31
C THR A 51 3.90 -8.31 8.15
N GLU A 52 3.86 -7.38 9.12
CA GLU A 52 2.67 -7.13 9.95
C GLU A 52 1.50 -6.62 9.09
N ALA A 53 1.78 -5.70 8.16
CA ALA A 53 0.78 -5.19 7.24
C ALA A 53 0.23 -6.30 6.33
N ALA A 54 1.09 -7.18 5.82
CA ALA A 54 0.69 -8.32 5.00
C ALA A 54 -0.28 -9.26 5.75
N VAL A 55 -0.01 -9.55 7.03
CA VAL A 55 -0.91 -10.37 7.87
C VAL A 55 -2.28 -9.73 8.03
N LEU A 56 -2.36 -8.41 8.23
CA LEU A 56 -3.65 -7.71 8.33
C LEU A 56 -4.40 -7.70 6.98
N LEU A 57 -3.70 -7.56 5.87
CA LEU A 57 -4.29 -7.58 4.53
C LEU A 57 -4.86 -8.96 4.16
N ASP A 58 -4.20 -10.03 4.62
CA ASP A 58 -4.59 -11.40 4.34
C ASP A 58 -5.52 -12.00 5.42
N CYS A 59 -5.92 -11.22 6.40
CA CYS A 59 -6.80 -11.66 7.49
C CYS A 59 -8.15 -12.13 6.95
N ASP A 60 -8.51 -13.37 7.26
CA ASP A 60 -9.73 -14.03 6.82
C ASP A 60 -10.73 -14.29 7.97
N ILE A 61 -10.64 -13.50 9.03
CA ILE A 61 -11.54 -13.55 10.18
C ILE A 61 -12.46 -12.34 10.14
N PRO A 62 -13.77 -12.50 9.86
CA PRO A 62 -14.70 -11.38 9.70
C PRO A 62 -14.72 -10.40 10.87
N GLU A 63 -14.73 -10.92 12.10
CA GLU A 63 -14.75 -10.11 13.32
C GLU A 63 -13.48 -9.25 13.43
N LYS A 64 -12.33 -9.79 13.06
CA LYS A 64 -11.05 -9.07 13.06
C LYS A 64 -10.99 -8.02 11.95
N ASN A 65 -11.59 -8.30 10.80
CA ASN A 65 -11.69 -7.32 9.73
C ASN A 65 -12.52 -6.11 10.15
N GLU A 66 -13.61 -6.31 10.88
CA GLU A 66 -14.39 -5.21 11.45
C GLU A 66 -13.57 -4.38 12.46
N GLU A 67 -12.77 -5.03 13.30
CA GLU A 67 -11.86 -4.33 14.22
C GLU A 67 -10.79 -3.52 13.44
N ILE A 68 -10.24 -4.07 12.38
CA ILE A 68 -9.26 -3.38 11.51
C ILE A 68 -9.91 -2.12 10.90
N TYR A 69 -11.12 -2.24 10.35
CA TYR A 69 -11.83 -1.12 9.75
C TYR A 69 -12.21 -0.05 10.77
N ALA A 70 -12.68 -0.46 11.95
CA ALA A 70 -13.00 0.46 13.02
C ALA A 70 -11.76 1.24 13.49
N LEU A 71 -10.63 0.56 13.65
CA LEU A 71 -9.36 1.19 14.01
C LEU A 71 -8.86 2.13 12.92
N ALA A 72 -8.94 1.73 11.66
CA ALA A 72 -8.57 2.58 10.52
C ALA A 72 -9.41 3.86 10.46
N LYS A 73 -10.73 3.74 10.69
CA LYS A 73 -11.64 4.87 10.79
C LYS A 73 -11.24 5.80 11.93
N GLN A 74 -10.96 5.26 13.10
CA GLN A 74 -10.56 6.06 14.27
C GLN A 74 -9.22 6.78 14.01
N ILE A 75 -8.24 6.12 13.40
CA ILE A 75 -6.96 6.74 13.03
C ILE A 75 -7.19 7.91 12.07
N LYS A 76 -8.03 7.71 11.06
CA LYS A 76 -8.40 8.76 10.11
C LYS A 76 -9.05 9.95 10.79
N GLU A 77 -9.99 9.70 11.70
CA GLU A 77 -10.69 10.75 12.45
C GLU A 77 -9.75 11.52 13.37
N ASP A 78 -8.83 10.85 14.05
CA ASP A 78 -7.86 11.46 14.95
C ASP A 78 -6.89 12.42 14.22
N PHE A 79 -6.47 12.08 13.02
CA PHE A 79 -5.50 12.89 12.26
C PHE A 79 -6.15 13.91 11.33
N TYR A 80 -7.24 13.56 10.70
CA TYR A 80 -7.86 14.38 9.67
C TYR A 80 -9.25 14.91 10.07
N GLY A 81 -9.86 14.35 11.10
CA GLY A 81 -11.25 14.68 11.48
C GLY A 81 -12.20 14.48 10.30
N ASN A 82 -13.06 15.46 10.04
CA ASN A 82 -13.98 15.44 8.91
C ASN A 82 -13.38 15.94 7.58
N ARG A 83 -12.08 16.22 7.58
CA ARG A 83 -11.43 16.73 6.37
C ARG A 83 -11.21 15.60 5.37
N ILE A 84 -11.42 15.93 4.11
CA ILE A 84 -11.07 15.09 2.98
C ILE A 84 -9.81 15.68 2.35
N VAL A 85 -8.78 14.86 2.21
CA VAL A 85 -7.57 15.27 1.51
C VAL A 85 -7.85 15.20 0.02
N MET A 86 -7.84 16.35 -0.64
CA MET A 86 -7.95 16.45 -2.09
C MET A 86 -6.58 16.69 -2.69
N PHE A 87 -6.27 15.97 -3.73
CA PHE A 87 -5.05 16.15 -4.49
C PHE A 87 -5.29 15.92 -5.97
N ALA A 88 -4.44 16.49 -6.78
CA ALA A 88 -4.41 16.22 -8.22
C ALA A 88 -2.97 15.94 -8.63
N PRO A 89 -2.71 14.91 -9.44
CA PRO A 89 -1.39 14.69 -10.01
C PRO A 89 -1.02 15.85 -10.94
N LEU A 90 0.21 16.32 -10.81
CA LEU A 90 0.78 17.25 -11.79
C LEU A 90 1.51 16.47 -12.87
N TYR A 91 0.92 16.34 -14.02
CA TYR A 91 1.54 15.68 -15.17
C TYR A 91 2.49 16.65 -15.88
N LEU A 92 3.78 16.37 -15.78
CA LEU A 92 4.80 17.17 -16.49
C LEU A 92 4.94 16.77 -17.94
N SER A 93 4.48 15.58 -18.32
CA SER A 93 4.49 15.09 -19.71
C SER A 93 3.37 14.08 -19.93
N ASN A 94 2.80 14.12 -21.13
CA ASN A 94 1.83 13.14 -21.59
C ASN A 94 2.48 12.01 -22.40
N TYR A 95 3.75 12.10 -22.65
CA TYR A 95 4.44 11.13 -23.49
C TYR A 95 4.70 9.84 -22.73
N CYS A 96 4.21 8.75 -23.30
CA CYS A 96 4.54 7.40 -22.87
C CYS A 96 5.38 6.71 -23.95
N VAL A 97 6.63 6.41 -23.62
CA VAL A 97 7.56 5.71 -24.55
C VAL A 97 7.29 4.21 -24.60
N ASN A 98 6.49 3.67 -23.69
CA ASN A 98 6.25 2.23 -23.55
C ASN A 98 5.02 1.71 -24.33
N GLY A 99 4.30 2.58 -25.03
CA GLY A 99 3.11 2.19 -25.78
C GLY A 99 2.03 1.51 -24.92
N CYS A 100 1.79 2.03 -23.72
CA CYS A 100 0.87 1.45 -22.76
C CYS A 100 -0.56 1.43 -23.32
N VAL A 101 -1.18 0.26 -23.34
CA VAL A 101 -2.56 0.09 -23.82
C VAL A 101 -3.56 0.83 -22.93
N TYR A 102 -3.26 0.99 -21.65
CA TYR A 102 -4.10 1.72 -20.69
C TYR A 102 -3.92 3.23 -20.73
N SER A 103 -2.77 3.69 -21.16
CA SER A 103 -2.47 5.11 -21.25
C SER A 103 -2.75 5.61 -22.65
N VAL A 104 -3.74 6.46 -22.81
CA VAL A 104 -3.95 7.20 -24.05
C VAL A 104 -2.89 8.26 -24.32
N SER A 105 -1.95 8.41 -23.39
CA SER A 105 -0.92 9.46 -23.45
C SER A 105 0.08 9.31 -24.57
N TYR A 106 0.16 8.14 -25.20
CA TYR A 106 1.14 7.91 -26.27
C TYR A 106 0.58 8.15 -27.67
N THR A 107 -0.74 8.23 -27.83
CA THR A 107 -1.35 8.19 -29.17
C THR A 107 -1.72 9.53 -29.73
N HIS A 108 -2.03 10.54 -28.95
CA HIS A 108 -2.70 11.70 -29.51
C HIS A 108 -2.41 12.99 -28.85
N LEU A 109 -1.38 13.17 -28.13
CA LEU A 109 -1.68 14.22 -27.27
C LEU A 109 -0.98 15.45 -27.47
N THR A 110 -1.54 16.07 -28.29
CA THR A 110 -1.84 17.47 -28.08
C THR A 110 -2.88 17.62 -27.01
N LEU A 111 -2.50 17.86 -25.81
CA LEU A 111 -3.42 18.44 -24.88
C LEU A 111 -3.44 19.93 -25.04
N PRO A 112 -4.53 20.48 -25.60
CA PRO A 112 -4.75 21.91 -25.59
C PRO A 112 -5.03 22.44 -24.18
N THR A 113 -4.90 21.62 -23.17
CA THR A 113 -5.35 21.88 -21.81
C THR A 113 -4.28 22.29 -20.85
N ILE A 114 -3.05 22.39 -21.29
CA ILE A 114 -1.97 22.99 -20.51
C ILE A 114 -1.51 24.26 -21.20
N ALA A 115 -2.42 25.04 -21.63
CA ALA A 115 -2.14 26.44 -21.96
C ALA A 115 -2.45 27.30 -20.75
#